data_7aea65562fcdd563342606861bd2b61a
#
_entry.id   7aea65562fcdd563342606861bd2b61a
#
_cell.length_a   1.000
_cell.length_b   1.000
_cell.length_c   1.000
_cell.angle_alpha   90.00
_cell.angle_beta   90.00
_cell.angle_gamma   90.00
#
_symmetry.space_group_name_H-M   'P 1'
#
loop_
_entity.id
_entity.type
_entity.pdbx_description
1 polymer ?
#
loop_
_entity_poly.entity_id
_entity_poly.type
_entity_poly.pdbx_seq_one_letter_code
_entity_poly.pdbx_strand_id
1 'polypeptide(L)'
;SLHRIHDEFSIRTAVTDSTGSVRLNDVLAGRYRIAAYRVLAETETGPTGGLVRAFGAGMIVRADTMVELDMKLRIDRPGSLVVSEIRGGGRYSGPEWPTYDWFGYFRIHNNADTTVYLDGMLWGYAFQFVGDSKFYPCSETEQFRNDPLGIWVRLFHRFPGAGSEYAVAPGQSVTIALDAVDHSVVHPSLPDLSHADFELVREADTDNPDVPNMPWAGADHPLHTHGLDIACPFGCFLARPVELQNLPHARYPPGSTMEWVRVPTEAVIDVVTDDIWTPAYDQFVPCNERVPNAIDALEAPTYEIYYDATLSLRRKVLRLGPSGLPVLQDLNVSFLDFAEAPRGPDPTGH
;
A
#
# COMPACT_ATOMS: atom_id res chain seq x y z
N SER A 1 10.11 -12.10 12.05
CA SER A 1 9.89 -10.99 12.99
C SER A 1 8.64 -11.22 13.83
N LEU A 2 8.64 -10.70 15.02
CA LEU A 2 7.52 -10.70 15.96
C LEU A 2 7.18 -9.24 16.24
N HIS A 3 5.96 -8.83 15.96
CA HIS A 3 5.50 -7.46 16.15
C HIS A 3 4.37 -7.44 17.18
N ARG A 4 4.53 -6.64 18.24
CA ARG A 4 3.48 -6.44 19.25
C ARG A 4 2.47 -5.45 18.72
N ILE A 5 1.20 -5.84 18.70
CA ILE A 5 0.10 -4.96 18.31
C ILE A 5 -0.03 -3.87 19.38
N HIS A 6 0.01 -2.60 18.99
CA HIS A 6 -0.05 -1.39 19.82
C HIS A 6 1.24 -0.99 20.58
N ASP A 7 2.38 -1.49 20.14
CA ASP A 7 3.67 -1.05 20.68
C ASP A 7 4.67 -0.97 19.53
N GLU A 8 4.78 0.20 18.91
CA GLU A 8 5.65 0.46 17.76
C GLU A 8 7.13 0.16 18.03
N PHE A 9 7.52 0.12 19.31
CA PHE A 9 8.90 -0.08 19.72
C PHE A 9 9.25 -1.53 20.07
N SER A 10 8.30 -2.47 20.06
CA SER A 10 8.58 -3.86 20.46
C SER A 10 8.60 -4.85 19.31
N ILE A 11 9.37 -4.52 18.26
CA ILE A 11 9.66 -5.48 17.21
C ILE A 11 10.82 -6.35 17.65
N ARG A 12 10.61 -7.66 17.63
CA ARG A 12 11.66 -8.65 17.84
C ARG A 12 11.94 -9.40 16.55
N THR A 13 13.20 -9.44 16.15
CA THR A 13 13.65 -10.23 15.01
C THR A 13 14.62 -11.29 15.46
N ALA A 14 14.57 -12.46 14.85
CA ALA A 14 15.53 -13.55 15.06
C ALA A 14 15.64 -14.39 13.79
N VAL A 15 16.76 -15.09 13.67
CA VAL A 15 17.02 -16.02 12.57
C VAL A 15 16.75 -17.43 13.06
N THR A 16 16.08 -18.27 12.26
CA THR A 16 15.87 -19.68 12.57
C THR A 16 17.19 -20.46 12.47
N ASP A 17 17.27 -21.54 13.21
CA ASP A 17 18.35 -22.52 13.08
C ASP A 17 18.18 -23.38 11.80
N SER A 18 19.06 -24.37 11.63
CA SER A 18 19.05 -25.29 10.47
C SER A 18 17.81 -26.18 10.40
N THR A 19 17.05 -26.30 11.48
CA THR A 19 15.77 -27.04 11.53
C THR A 19 14.57 -26.17 11.20
N GLY A 20 14.79 -24.87 11.00
CA GLY A 20 13.72 -23.89 10.79
C GLY A 20 13.08 -23.40 12.08
N SER A 21 13.67 -23.73 13.24
CA SER A 21 13.16 -23.36 14.56
C SER A 21 13.80 -22.09 15.10
N VAL A 22 13.04 -21.29 15.84
CA VAL A 22 13.55 -20.12 16.56
C VAL A 22 12.83 -19.99 17.91
N ARG A 23 13.56 -19.60 18.92
CA ARG A 23 13.01 -19.29 20.23
C ARG A 23 13.24 -17.82 20.56
N LEU A 24 12.17 -17.12 20.86
CA LEU A 24 12.21 -15.75 21.36
C LEU A 24 11.93 -15.77 22.86
N ASN A 25 12.92 -15.35 23.66
CA ASN A 25 12.77 -15.26 25.11
C ASN A 25 12.38 -13.84 25.51
N ASP A 26 11.87 -13.70 26.73
CA ASP A 26 11.54 -12.42 27.35
C ASP A 26 10.57 -11.57 26.51
N VAL A 27 9.59 -12.25 25.91
CA VAL A 27 8.52 -11.60 25.16
C VAL A 27 7.47 -11.12 26.16
N LEU A 28 7.18 -9.84 26.17
CA LEU A 28 6.18 -9.26 27.06
C LEU A 28 4.78 -9.83 26.77
N ALA A 29 3.94 -9.90 27.80
CA ALA A 29 2.53 -10.29 27.58
C ALA A 29 1.84 -9.30 26.64
N GLY A 30 1.09 -9.83 25.67
CA GLY A 30 0.42 -8.99 24.68
C GLY A 30 -0.09 -9.76 23.48
N ARG A 31 -0.69 -9.04 22.56
CA ARG A 31 -1.04 -9.54 21.22
C ARG A 31 0.12 -9.30 20.27
N TYR A 32 0.37 -10.29 19.42
CA TYR A 32 1.48 -10.25 18.47
C TYR A 32 1.05 -10.71 17.08
N ARG A 33 1.68 -10.13 16.09
CA ARG A 33 1.73 -10.63 14.71
C ARG A 33 3.12 -11.19 14.46
N ILE A 34 3.21 -12.28 13.71
CA ILE A 34 4.47 -12.93 13.38
C ILE A 34 4.58 -13.01 11.87
N ALA A 35 5.71 -12.56 11.35
CA ALA A 35 6.10 -12.79 9.98
C ALA A 35 7.42 -13.58 9.94
N ALA A 36 7.47 -14.62 9.13
CA ALA A 36 8.68 -15.36 8.81
C ALA A 36 8.91 -15.28 7.29
N TYR A 37 10.13 -14.99 6.89
CA TYR A 37 10.50 -14.98 5.48
C TYR A 37 11.95 -15.36 5.27
N ARG A 38 12.26 -15.86 4.08
CA ARG A 38 13.61 -16.10 3.58
C ARG A 38 13.68 -15.73 2.11
N VAL A 39 14.62 -14.87 1.76
CA VAL A 39 14.94 -14.61 0.35
C VAL A 39 15.60 -15.85 -0.23
N LEU A 40 15.10 -16.32 -1.37
CA LEU A 40 15.64 -17.48 -2.08
C LEU A 40 16.78 -17.04 -2.98
N ALA A 41 17.82 -17.87 -3.04
CA ALA A 41 18.93 -17.64 -3.96
C ALA A 41 18.45 -17.84 -5.43
N GLU A 42 19.13 -17.22 -6.37
CA GLU A 42 18.84 -17.39 -7.82
C GLU A 42 18.96 -18.87 -8.26
N THR A 43 19.80 -19.63 -7.61
CA THR A 43 19.93 -21.08 -7.82
C THR A 43 18.68 -21.86 -7.43
N GLU A 44 17.82 -21.29 -6.55
CA GLU A 44 16.58 -21.92 -6.10
C GLU A 44 15.36 -21.49 -6.92
N THR A 45 15.40 -20.31 -7.55
CA THR A 45 14.23 -19.70 -8.20
C THR A 45 14.46 -19.23 -9.62
N GLY A 46 15.70 -19.27 -10.11
CA GLY A 46 16.07 -18.64 -11.37
C GLY A 46 16.23 -17.11 -11.26
N PRO A 47 16.44 -16.41 -12.38
CA PRO A 47 16.82 -14.99 -12.39
C PRO A 47 15.74 -14.04 -11.86
N THR A 48 14.49 -14.44 -11.82
CA THR A 48 13.39 -13.62 -11.27
C THR A 48 13.41 -13.50 -9.75
N GLY A 49 14.24 -14.33 -9.08
CA GLY A 49 14.27 -14.38 -7.63
C GLY A 49 12.99 -14.98 -7.05
N GLY A 50 12.91 -15.00 -5.76
CA GLY A 50 11.75 -15.48 -5.02
C GLY A 50 11.98 -15.38 -3.53
N LEU A 51 10.92 -15.60 -2.78
CA LEU A 51 10.99 -15.69 -1.35
C LEU A 51 10.00 -16.73 -0.84
N VAL A 52 10.29 -17.27 0.31
CA VAL A 52 9.31 -18.04 1.08
C VAL A 52 8.85 -17.20 2.25
N ARG A 53 7.57 -17.19 2.50
CA ARG A 53 6.99 -16.48 3.63
C ARG A 53 5.93 -17.29 4.34
N ALA A 54 5.73 -16.96 5.58
CA ALA A 54 4.56 -17.35 6.35
C ALA A 54 4.17 -16.18 7.26
N PHE A 55 2.91 -16.10 7.54
CA PHE A 55 2.34 -15.11 8.41
C PHE A 55 1.41 -15.76 9.43
N GLY A 56 1.52 -15.35 10.69
CA GLY A 56 0.65 -15.76 11.78
C GLY A 56 0.02 -14.54 12.44
N ALA A 57 -1.29 -14.38 12.28
CA ALA A 57 -2.04 -13.28 12.86
C ALA A 57 -2.54 -13.60 14.26
N GLY A 58 -2.57 -12.57 15.12
CA GLY A 58 -3.36 -12.59 16.34
C GLY A 58 -2.88 -13.51 17.47
N MET A 59 -1.58 -13.83 17.54
CA MET A 59 -1.04 -14.61 18.65
C MET A 59 -1.13 -13.84 19.97
N ILE A 60 -1.62 -14.50 21.01
CA ILE A 60 -1.66 -13.93 22.37
C ILE A 60 -0.56 -14.59 23.21
N VAL A 61 0.40 -13.79 23.65
CA VAL A 61 1.40 -14.21 24.66
C VAL A 61 0.90 -13.76 26.02
N ARG A 62 0.83 -14.68 26.97
CA ARG A 62 0.51 -14.41 28.38
C ARG A 62 1.78 -14.47 29.22
N ALA A 63 1.77 -13.82 30.35
CA ALA A 63 2.87 -13.91 31.31
C ALA A 63 3.12 -15.37 31.69
N ASP A 64 4.40 -15.73 31.83
CA ASP A 64 4.86 -17.06 32.26
C ASP A 64 4.36 -18.24 31.40
N THR A 65 4.05 -17.98 30.12
CA THR A 65 3.62 -19.02 29.19
C THR A 65 4.62 -19.16 28.03
N MET A 66 4.72 -20.38 27.51
CA MET A 66 5.36 -20.65 26.23
C MET A 66 4.26 -20.87 25.17
N VAL A 67 4.36 -20.17 24.05
CA VAL A 67 3.49 -20.36 22.89
C VAL A 67 4.32 -20.96 21.78
N GLU A 68 3.90 -22.12 21.28
CA GLU A 68 4.48 -22.76 20.11
C GLU A 68 3.61 -22.48 18.90
N LEU A 69 4.22 -22.09 17.78
CA LEU A 69 3.53 -21.79 16.54
C LEU A 69 4.25 -22.48 15.38
N ASP A 70 3.53 -23.32 14.69
CA ASP A 70 3.97 -23.93 13.44
C ASP A 70 3.53 -23.06 12.25
N MET A 71 4.49 -22.59 11.45
CA MET A 71 4.27 -21.69 10.34
C MET A 71 4.61 -22.37 9.02
N LYS A 72 3.61 -22.58 8.17
CA LYS A 72 3.83 -23.13 6.82
C LYS A 72 4.27 -22.02 5.87
N LEU A 73 5.50 -22.11 5.40
CA LEU A 73 6.05 -21.20 4.41
C LEU A 73 5.43 -21.45 3.02
N ARG A 74 5.12 -20.39 2.32
CA ARG A 74 4.71 -20.41 0.90
C ARG A 74 5.81 -19.76 0.07
N ILE A 75 5.97 -20.23 -1.16
CA ILE A 75 6.85 -19.58 -2.14
C ILE A 75 6.05 -18.47 -2.79
N ASP A 76 6.53 -17.26 -2.64
CA ASP A 76 6.05 -16.10 -3.38
C ASP A 76 7.13 -15.59 -4.31
N ARG A 77 6.71 -15.09 -5.45
CA ARG A 77 7.58 -14.38 -6.38
C ARG A 77 7.25 -12.91 -6.30
N PRO A 78 8.25 -12.01 -6.34
CA PRO A 78 8.00 -10.59 -6.45
C PRO A 78 7.02 -10.31 -7.58
N GLY A 79 6.07 -9.43 -7.36
CA GLY A 79 5.14 -8.98 -8.40
C GLY A 79 5.90 -8.42 -9.60
N SER A 80 5.32 -8.53 -10.79
CA SER A 80 5.88 -7.89 -11.99
C SER A 80 5.83 -6.37 -11.90
N LEU A 81 4.77 -5.84 -11.31
CA LEU A 81 4.62 -4.43 -10.95
C LEU A 81 4.45 -4.33 -9.46
N VAL A 82 5.06 -3.31 -8.85
CA VAL A 82 4.92 -3.01 -7.43
C VAL A 82 4.75 -1.50 -7.21
N VAL A 83 3.98 -1.13 -6.22
CA VAL A 83 3.96 0.24 -5.72
C VAL A 83 5.29 0.50 -5.04
N SER A 84 6.09 1.40 -5.59
CA SER A 84 7.47 1.64 -5.15
C SER A 84 7.62 2.80 -4.20
N GLU A 85 6.73 3.79 -4.31
CA GLU A 85 6.76 4.98 -3.48
C GLU A 85 5.35 5.54 -3.32
N ILE A 86 5.03 6.00 -2.12
CA ILE A 86 3.80 6.71 -1.81
C ILE A 86 4.16 7.96 -1.06
N ARG A 87 3.71 9.09 -1.57
CA ARG A 87 3.67 10.35 -0.83
C ARG A 87 2.23 10.79 -0.75
N GLY A 88 1.65 10.57 0.39
CA GLY A 88 0.33 11.11 0.65
C GLY A 88 0.33 12.63 0.66
N GLY A 89 -0.79 13.23 0.31
CA GLY A 89 -1.02 14.64 0.52
C GLY A 89 -1.14 14.95 2.02
N GLY A 90 -0.04 14.88 2.78
CA GLY A 90 -0.02 15.30 4.17
C GLY A 90 -0.35 16.79 4.26
N ARG A 91 -1.00 17.19 5.34
CA ARG A 91 -1.32 18.60 5.57
C ARG A 91 -0.05 19.43 5.70
N TYR A 92 0.34 20.11 4.64
CA TYR A 92 1.32 21.17 4.78
C TYR A 92 0.66 22.32 5.54
N SER A 93 1.15 22.60 6.75
CA SER A 93 0.70 23.72 7.59
C SER A 93 1.74 24.83 7.55
N GLY A 94 1.67 25.66 6.52
CA GLY A 94 2.45 26.90 6.45
C GLY A 94 1.65 28.12 6.95
N PRO A 95 2.34 29.23 7.26
CA PRO A 95 1.67 30.47 7.73
C PRO A 95 0.65 31.03 6.74
N GLU A 96 0.85 30.78 5.45
CA GLU A 96 0.00 31.30 4.37
C GLU A 96 -1.04 30.29 3.88
N TRP A 97 -0.84 28.97 4.17
CA TRP A 97 -1.72 27.88 3.76
C TRP A 97 -1.97 26.97 4.94
N PRO A 98 -3.06 27.14 5.69
CA PRO A 98 -3.34 26.35 6.88
C PRO A 98 -3.53 24.85 6.60
N THR A 99 -3.86 24.48 5.35
CA THR A 99 -3.95 23.09 4.90
C THR A 99 -3.76 23.04 3.39
N TYR A 100 -2.62 22.51 2.95
CA TYR A 100 -2.38 22.20 1.54
C TYR A 100 -2.04 20.72 1.42
N ASP A 101 -2.84 19.95 0.69
CA ASP A 101 -2.79 18.49 0.64
C ASP A 101 -2.77 17.92 -0.81
N TRP A 102 -2.59 18.80 -1.81
CA TRP A 102 -2.69 18.44 -3.23
C TRP A 102 -1.45 17.79 -3.83
N PHE A 103 -0.31 17.86 -3.16
CA PHE A 103 1.01 17.42 -3.64
C PHE A 103 1.29 15.92 -3.48
N GLY A 104 0.24 15.13 -3.33
CA GLY A 104 0.35 13.68 -3.21
C GLY A 104 0.69 13.03 -4.55
N TYR A 105 1.46 11.95 -4.48
CA TYR A 105 1.76 11.09 -5.61
C TYR A 105 2.04 9.67 -5.17
N PHE A 106 2.03 8.76 -6.13
CA PHE A 106 2.56 7.41 -5.94
C PHE A 106 3.33 6.98 -7.20
N ARG A 107 4.20 5.98 -7.02
CA ARG A 107 4.98 5.41 -8.12
C ARG A 107 4.75 3.92 -8.23
N ILE A 108 4.68 3.46 -9.46
CA ILE A 108 4.63 2.03 -9.80
C ILE A 108 5.95 1.69 -10.50
N HIS A 109 6.60 0.61 -10.05
CA HIS A 109 7.87 0.12 -10.56
C HIS A 109 7.70 -1.23 -11.25
N ASN A 110 8.36 -1.41 -12.38
CA ASN A 110 8.39 -2.69 -13.07
C ASN A 110 9.56 -3.55 -12.56
N ASN A 111 9.26 -4.51 -11.72
CA ASN A 111 10.22 -5.50 -11.20
C ASN A 111 10.53 -6.63 -12.18
N ALA A 112 9.75 -6.76 -13.28
CA ALA A 112 9.95 -7.83 -14.26
C ALA A 112 11.14 -7.54 -15.17
N ASP A 113 11.60 -8.56 -15.86
CA ASP A 113 12.61 -8.50 -16.91
C ASP A 113 12.01 -8.21 -18.31
N THR A 114 10.71 -7.99 -18.37
CA THR A 114 9.94 -7.68 -19.59
C THR A 114 9.13 -6.40 -19.41
N THR A 115 8.81 -5.76 -20.52
CA THR A 115 7.89 -4.61 -20.53
C THR A 115 6.50 -5.03 -20.09
N VAL A 116 5.90 -4.24 -19.21
CA VAL A 116 4.51 -4.39 -18.74
C VAL A 116 3.72 -3.15 -19.17
N TYR A 117 2.45 -3.34 -19.51
CA TYR A 117 1.56 -2.26 -19.92
C TYR A 117 0.56 -1.97 -18.80
N LEU A 118 0.33 -0.67 -18.53
CA LEU A 118 -0.60 -0.22 -17.48
C LEU A 118 -2.04 -0.11 -17.97
N ASP A 119 -2.25 -0.14 -19.27
CA ASP A 119 -3.55 0.09 -19.90
C ASP A 119 -4.69 -0.68 -19.24
N GLY A 120 -5.72 0.04 -18.84
CA GLY A 120 -6.91 -0.51 -18.21
C GLY A 120 -6.74 -1.04 -16.78
N MET A 121 -5.53 -1.04 -16.22
CA MET A 121 -5.31 -1.41 -14.82
C MET A 121 -6.05 -0.48 -13.87
N LEU A 122 -6.33 -0.96 -12.67
CA LEU A 122 -7.02 -0.21 -11.63
C LEU A 122 -6.04 0.19 -10.53
N TRP A 123 -6.20 1.41 -10.04
CA TRP A 123 -5.54 1.91 -8.85
C TRP A 123 -6.49 2.69 -7.96
N GLY A 124 -6.39 2.52 -6.67
CA GLY A 124 -7.23 3.24 -5.71
C GLY A 124 -7.06 2.73 -4.29
N TYR A 125 -8.12 2.87 -3.50
CA TYR A 125 -8.13 2.49 -2.09
C TYR A 125 -8.88 1.19 -1.84
N ALA A 126 -8.29 0.35 -0.98
CA ALA A 126 -8.97 -0.77 -0.35
C ALA A 126 -9.99 -0.28 0.69
N PHE A 127 -10.61 -1.21 1.40
CA PHE A 127 -11.66 -0.91 2.37
C PHE A 127 -11.20 0.08 3.45
N GLN A 128 -11.98 1.15 3.65
CA GLN A 128 -11.56 2.28 4.47
C GLN A 128 -12.04 2.24 5.93
N PHE A 129 -13.12 1.49 6.21
CA PHE A 129 -13.70 1.48 7.55
C PHE A 129 -12.98 0.50 8.46
N VAL A 130 -12.09 1.02 9.27
CA VAL A 130 -11.32 0.29 10.26
C VAL A 130 -11.58 0.86 11.65
N GLY A 131 -11.32 0.05 12.66
CA GLY A 131 -11.58 0.43 14.03
C GLY A 131 -12.99 0.08 14.51
N ASP A 132 -13.14 -0.02 15.82
CA ASP A 132 -14.42 -0.32 16.46
C ASP A 132 -15.11 0.98 16.87
N SER A 133 -16.12 1.35 16.12
CA SER A 133 -16.91 2.54 16.41
C SER A 133 -18.40 2.21 16.45
N LYS A 134 -19.18 3.11 17.03
CA LYS A 134 -20.63 3.01 17.03
C LYS A 134 -21.22 2.90 15.62
N PHE A 135 -20.54 3.48 14.62
CA PHE A 135 -21.03 3.53 13.24
C PHE A 135 -20.46 2.40 12.37
N TYR A 136 -19.27 1.89 12.74
CA TYR A 136 -18.55 0.89 11.96
C TYR A 136 -17.96 -0.18 12.89
N PRO A 137 -18.81 -1.07 13.46
CA PRO A 137 -18.32 -2.10 14.35
C PRO A 137 -17.40 -3.08 13.65
N CYS A 138 -16.32 -3.48 14.28
CA CYS A 138 -15.35 -4.43 13.73
C CYS A 138 -16.00 -5.74 13.29
N SER A 139 -17.00 -6.22 14.02
CA SER A 139 -17.75 -7.44 13.68
C SER A 139 -18.52 -7.34 12.35
N GLU A 140 -18.96 -6.14 11.97
CA GLU A 140 -19.69 -5.93 10.71
C GLU A 140 -18.75 -5.69 9.54
N THR A 141 -17.57 -5.09 9.79
CA THR A 141 -16.59 -4.80 8.74
C THR A 141 -15.69 -5.98 8.41
N GLU A 142 -15.63 -6.99 9.26
CA GLU A 142 -14.77 -8.15 9.08
C GLU A 142 -14.98 -8.87 7.73
N GLN A 143 -16.23 -8.99 7.28
CA GLN A 143 -16.57 -9.59 5.99
C GLN A 143 -15.94 -8.88 4.78
N PHE A 144 -15.59 -7.61 4.90
CA PHE A 144 -14.94 -6.83 3.86
C PHE A 144 -13.41 -6.89 3.98
N ARG A 145 -12.89 -6.83 5.21
CA ARG A 145 -11.46 -6.77 5.50
C ARG A 145 -10.77 -8.14 5.38
N ASN A 146 -11.49 -9.22 5.66
CA ASN A 146 -10.97 -10.58 5.67
C ASN A 146 -11.63 -11.49 4.61
N ASP A 147 -12.16 -10.92 3.53
CA ASP A 147 -12.74 -11.70 2.44
C ASP A 147 -11.63 -12.48 1.70
N PRO A 148 -11.56 -13.82 1.78
CA PRO A 148 -10.50 -14.59 1.16
C PRO A 148 -10.55 -14.59 -0.38
N LEU A 149 -11.64 -14.09 -0.97
CA LEU A 149 -11.87 -14.10 -2.41
C LEU A 149 -11.45 -12.80 -3.10
N GLY A 150 -11.05 -11.78 -2.33
CA GLY A 150 -10.63 -10.51 -2.93
C GLY A 150 -10.52 -9.37 -1.94
N ILE A 151 -10.31 -8.19 -2.47
CA ILE A 151 -10.30 -6.94 -1.73
C ILE A 151 -11.54 -6.11 -2.09
N TRP A 152 -12.13 -5.44 -1.11
CA TRP A 152 -13.25 -4.54 -1.33
C TRP A 152 -12.74 -3.11 -1.51
N VAL A 153 -13.12 -2.51 -2.63
CA VAL A 153 -12.64 -1.20 -3.07
C VAL A 153 -13.81 -0.28 -3.42
N ARG A 154 -13.62 1.01 -3.28
CA ARG A 154 -14.66 1.99 -3.61
C ARG A 154 -14.11 3.17 -4.41
N LEU A 155 -13.05 3.78 -3.93
CA LEU A 155 -12.43 4.95 -4.54
C LEU A 155 -11.27 4.49 -5.41
N PHE A 156 -11.47 4.43 -6.73
CA PHE A 156 -10.43 3.98 -7.64
C PHE A 156 -10.56 4.54 -9.03
N HIS A 157 -9.45 4.59 -9.70
CA HIS A 157 -9.26 5.09 -11.06
C HIS A 157 -8.80 3.96 -11.99
N ARG A 158 -8.90 4.20 -13.28
CA ARG A 158 -8.43 3.28 -14.32
C ARG A 158 -7.32 3.96 -15.11
N PHE A 159 -6.22 3.27 -15.36
CA PHE A 159 -5.23 3.74 -16.32
C PHE A 159 -5.86 3.85 -17.70
N PRO A 160 -5.60 4.93 -18.44
CA PRO A 160 -6.08 5.07 -19.81
C PRO A 160 -5.41 4.06 -20.74
N GLY A 161 -5.84 4.01 -22.00
CA GLY A 161 -5.27 3.17 -23.05
C GLY A 161 -6.07 1.91 -23.35
N ALA A 162 -5.73 1.26 -24.46
CA ALA A 162 -6.45 0.13 -25.04
C ALA A 162 -5.63 -1.18 -25.07
N GLY A 163 -4.53 -1.25 -24.31
CA GLY A 163 -3.78 -2.49 -24.07
C GLY A 163 -2.28 -2.46 -24.37
N SER A 164 -1.76 -1.44 -25.04
CA SER A 164 -0.32 -1.36 -25.39
C SER A 164 0.20 0.07 -25.55
N GLU A 165 -0.46 1.04 -24.94
CA GLU A 165 -0.10 2.45 -25.09
C GLU A 165 0.86 2.91 -24.00
N TYR A 166 0.68 2.41 -22.77
CA TYR A 166 1.43 2.86 -21.59
C TYR A 166 2.37 1.77 -21.10
N ALA A 167 3.51 1.68 -21.80
CA ALA A 167 4.54 0.69 -21.52
C ALA A 167 5.47 1.13 -20.39
N VAL A 168 5.73 0.24 -19.43
CA VAL A 168 6.76 0.40 -18.40
C VAL A 168 7.85 -0.62 -18.65
N ALA A 169 9.03 -0.16 -19.04
CA ALA A 169 10.17 -1.04 -19.32
C ALA A 169 10.73 -1.64 -18.01
N PRO A 170 11.51 -2.74 -18.09
CA PRO A 170 12.15 -3.34 -16.92
C PRO A 170 12.94 -2.32 -16.10
N GLY A 171 12.71 -2.32 -14.79
CA GLY A 171 13.38 -1.43 -13.83
C GLY A 171 12.99 0.04 -13.94
N GLN A 172 12.03 0.39 -14.77
CA GLN A 172 11.46 1.74 -14.81
C GLN A 172 10.30 1.91 -13.84
N SER A 173 10.09 3.15 -13.44
CA SER A 173 8.94 3.57 -12.63
C SER A 173 8.14 4.63 -13.38
N VAL A 174 6.85 4.69 -13.11
CA VAL A 174 5.94 5.76 -13.52
C VAL A 174 5.40 6.47 -12.28
N THR A 175 5.23 7.78 -12.41
CA THR A 175 4.68 8.65 -11.35
C THR A 175 3.26 9.03 -11.69
N ILE A 176 2.37 8.84 -10.72
CA ILE A 176 0.97 9.23 -10.78
C ILE A 176 0.75 10.34 -9.76
N ALA A 177 0.40 11.52 -10.22
CA ALA A 177 0.12 12.69 -9.38
C ALA A 177 -1.35 12.72 -8.95
N LEU A 178 -1.62 13.27 -7.77
CA LEU A 178 -2.98 13.68 -7.41
C LEU A 178 -3.41 14.91 -8.21
N ASP A 179 -2.46 15.80 -8.44
CA ASP A 179 -2.60 17.05 -9.19
C ASP A 179 -1.24 17.30 -9.85
N ALA A 180 -1.18 17.25 -11.18
CA ALA A 180 0.06 17.29 -11.95
C ALA A 180 0.54 18.73 -12.22
N VAL A 181 0.78 19.49 -11.15
CA VAL A 181 1.30 20.85 -11.22
C VAL A 181 2.63 20.97 -10.46
N ASP A 182 3.31 22.10 -10.62
CA ASP A 182 4.49 22.44 -9.82
C ASP A 182 4.05 22.96 -8.45
N HIS A 183 4.04 22.09 -7.44
CA HIS A 183 3.71 22.45 -6.07
C HIS A 183 4.84 23.23 -5.37
N SER A 184 6.06 23.23 -5.90
CA SER A 184 7.19 23.98 -5.33
C SER A 184 6.97 25.50 -5.34
N VAL A 185 6.09 25.98 -6.19
CA VAL A 185 5.65 27.40 -6.20
C VAL A 185 4.87 27.79 -4.95
N VAL A 186 4.23 26.81 -4.28
CA VAL A 186 3.55 27.03 -3.00
C VAL A 186 4.58 27.02 -1.85
N HIS A 187 5.47 26.04 -1.84
CA HIS A 187 6.58 25.97 -0.90
C HIS A 187 7.73 25.11 -1.47
N PRO A 188 9.01 25.55 -1.34
CA PRO A 188 10.16 24.85 -1.94
C PRO A 188 10.38 23.39 -1.47
N SER A 189 9.79 22.97 -0.36
CA SER A 189 9.84 21.57 0.09
C SER A 189 8.83 20.67 -0.58
N LEU A 190 7.87 21.21 -1.35
CA LEU A 190 6.88 20.43 -2.07
C LEU A 190 7.44 19.97 -3.42
N PRO A 191 6.92 18.86 -3.98
CA PRO A 191 7.40 18.33 -5.26
C PRO A 191 6.94 19.18 -6.45
N ASP A 192 7.72 19.17 -7.52
CA ASP A 192 7.24 19.50 -8.86
C ASP A 192 6.68 18.23 -9.51
N LEU A 193 5.35 18.16 -9.70
CA LEU A 193 4.65 17.06 -10.35
C LEU A 193 4.16 17.40 -11.75
N SER A 194 4.51 18.56 -12.30
CA SER A 194 4.03 19.03 -13.61
C SER A 194 4.42 18.13 -14.79
N HIS A 195 5.35 17.20 -14.56
CA HIS A 195 5.80 16.20 -15.55
C HIS A 195 5.51 14.77 -15.09
N ALA A 196 4.51 14.56 -14.25
CA ALA A 196 4.06 13.22 -13.90
C ALA A 196 3.62 12.44 -15.14
N ASP A 197 3.70 11.10 -15.08
CA ASP A 197 3.28 10.24 -16.19
C ASP A 197 1.76 10.16 -16.30
N PHE A 198 1.07 10.35 -15.19
CA PHE A 198 -0.41 10.34 -15.10
C PHE A 198 -0.90 11.29 -14.01
N GLU A 199 -2.17 11.69 -14.14
CA GLU A 199 -2.89 12.50 -13.17
C GLU A 199 -4.24 11.87 -12.81
N LEU A 200 -4.64 11.97 -11.54
CA LEU A 200 -5.97 11.55 -11.12
C LEU A 200 -6.99 12.63 -11.46
N VAL A 201 -8.03 12.29 -12.22
CA VAL A 201 -9.12 13.24 -12.54
C VAL A 201 -9.86 13.66 -11.27
N ARG A 202 -9.99 14.97 -11.08
CA ARG A 202 -10.71 15.60 -9.97
C ARG A 202 -11.56 16.76 -10.51
N GLU A 203 -12.71 17.00 -9.89
CA GLU A 203 -13.61 18.08 -10.36
C GLU A 203 -13.14 19.50 -9.99
N ALA A 204 -12.23 19.63 -9.03
CA ALA A 204 -11.89 20.91 -8.42
C ALA A 204 -10.45 21.39 -8.69
N ASP A 205 -9.67 20.66 -9.45
CA ASP A 205 -8.30 21.06 -9.82
C ASP A 205 -8.23 21.69 -11.22
N THR A 206 -7.07 22.23 -11.54
CA THR A 206 -6.76 22.71 -12.87
C THR A 206 -6.06 21.60 -13.62
N ASP A 207 -6.77 20.96 -14.56
CA ASP A 207 -6.23 19.88 -15.40
C ASP A 207 -4.92 20.29 -16.09
N ASN A 208 -3.90 19.45 -16.02
CA ASN A 208 -2.69 19.62 -16.81
C ASN A 208 -2.85 18.89 -18.16
N PRO A 209 -3.09 19.61 -19.27
CA PRO A 209 -3.38 18.99 -20.57
C PRO A 209 -2.21 18.20 -21.16
N ASP A 210 -1.00 18.34 -20.63
CA ASP A 210 0.20 17.62 -21.07
C ASP A 210 0.38 16.28 -20.35
N VAL A 211 -0.43 16.00 -19.30
CA VAL A 211 -0.37 14.77 -18.50
C VAL A 211 -1.64 13.94 -18.71
N PRO A 212 -1.51 12.64 -19.09
CA PRO A 212 -2.66 11.77 -19.29
C PRO A 212 -3.49 11.60 -18.01
N ASN A 213 -4.79 11.84 -18.13
CA ASN A 213 -5.74 11.68 -17.06
C ASN A 213 -6.11 10.21 -16.78
N MET A 214 -6.16 9.83 -15.52
CA MET A 214 -6.73 8.57 -15.05
C MET A 214 -8.21 8.77 -14.70
N PRO A 215 -9.16 8.31 -15.54
CA PRO A 215 -10.57 8.51 -15.27
C PRO A 215 -11.02 7.72 -14.03
N TRP A 216 -12.02 8.27 -13.37
CA TRP A 216 -12.73 7.61 -12.29
C TRP A 216 -13.39 6.32 -12.77
N ALA A 217 -13.27 5.25 -11.99
CA ALA A 217 -13.84 3.94 -12.30
C ALA A 217 -14.70 3.35 -11.15
N GLY A 218 -14.71 3.97 -9.97
CA GLY A 218 -15.56 3.55 -8.86
C GLY A 218 -17.05 3.71 -9.14
N ALA A 219 -17.88 2.93 -8.43
CA ALA A 219 -19.32 2.88 -8.68
C ALA A 219 -20.06 4.18 -8.31
N ASP A 220 -19.63 4.85 -7.26
CA ASP A 220 -20.16 6.13 -6.81
C ASP A 220 -19.10 7.22 -7.02
N HIS A 221 -19.39 8.13 -7.94
CA HIS A 221 -18.56 9.30 -8.14
C HIS A 221 -18.59 10.18 -6.87
N PRO A 222 -17.47 10.46 -6.24
CA PRO A 222 -17.45 11.34 -5.09
C PRO A 222 -17.68 12.77 -5.57
N LEU A 223 -18.87 13.29 -5.36
CA LEU A 223 -19.28 14.66 -5.73
C LEU A 223 -18.42 15.76 -5.07
N HIS A 224 -17.62 15.40 -4.05
CA HIS A 224 -16.77 16.32 -3.29
C HIS A 224 -15.58 15.56 -2.72
N THR A 225 -14.67 15.12 -3.53
CA THR A 225 -13.38 14.71 -3.00
C THR A 225 -12.54 15.95 -2.72
N HIS A 226 -12.61 16.45 -1.50
CA HIS A 226 -11.39 16.93 -0.92
C HIS A 226 -10.39 15.78 -1.07
N GLY A 227 -9.43 15.95 -1.94
CA GLY A 227 -8.48 15.00 -2.40
C GLY A 227 -8.59 13.61 -1.83
N LEU A 228 -8.38 12.63 -2.66
CA LEU A 228 -8.02 11.32 -2.15
C LEU A 228 -6.88 11.56 -1.18
N ASP A 229 -7.25 11.65 0.09
CA ASP A 229 -6.32 11.96 1.16
C ASP A 229 -5.47 10.71 1.34
N ILE A 230 -4.39 10.59 0.53
CA ILE A 230 -3.40 9.51 0.74
C ILE A 230 -2.75 9.67 2.12
N ALA A 231 -2.98 10.79 2.78
CA ALA A 231 -2.62 11.03 4.16
C ALA A 231 -3.49 10.25 5.16
N CYS A 232 -4.57 9.64 4.70
CA CYS A 232 -5.39 8.82 5.58
C CYS A 232 -4.95 7.35 5.53
N PRO A 233 -5.18 6.59 6.60
CA PRO A 233 -4.80 5.20 6.71
C PRO A 233 -5.61 4.33 5.74
N PHE A 234 -5.34 4.45 4.44
CA PHE A 234 -6.02 3.72 3.39
C PHE A 234 -5.03 2.80 2.69
N GLY A 235 -5.32 1.50 2.71
CA GLY A 235 -4.61 0.60 1.84
C GLY A 235 -4.79 1.02 0.38
N CYS A 236 -3.73 1.28 -0.36
CA CYS A 236 -3.80 1.44 -1.80
C CYS A 236 -3.58 0.09 -2.49
N PHE A 237 -4.19 -0.08 -3.66
CA PHE A 237 -4.07 -1.29 -4.45
C PHE A 237 -3.79 -0.99 -5.92
N LEU A 238 -3.10 -1.92 -6.55
CA LEU A 238 -2.93 -2.02 -7.99
C LEU A 238 -3.53 -3.35 -8.44
N ALA A 239 -4.37 -3.33 -9.48
CA ALA A 239 -5.00 -4.54 -9.99
C ALA A 239 -5.02 -4.58 -11.53
N ARG A 240 -5.04 -5.80 -12.09
CA ARG A 240 -5.25 -6.04 -13.52
C ARG A 240 -6.60 -5.53 -13.98
N PRO A 241 -6.76 -5.27 -15.27
CA PRO A 241 -8.07 -4.94 -15.84
C PRO A 241 -9.12 -6.00 -15.51
N VAL A 242 -10.27 -5.57 -15.04
CA VAL A 242 -11.45 -6.41 -14.76
C VAL A 242 -12.71 -5.73 -15.25
N GLU A 243 -13.71 -6.55 -15.59
CA GLU A 243 -15.05 -6.10 -15.96
C GLU A 243 -15.89 -5.82 -14.71
N LEU A 244 -15.86 -4.58 -14.25
CA LEU A 244 -16.44 -4.15 -12.97
C LEU A 244 -17.90 -4.53 -12.79
N GLN A 245 -18.71 -4.43 -13.85
CA GLN A 245 -20.14 -4.78 -13.82
C GLN A 245 -20.41 -6.25 -13.49
N ASN A 246 -19.41 -7.11 -13.63
CA ASN A 246 -19.53 -8.55 -13.36
C ASN A 246 -19.03 -8.93 -11.97
N LEU A 247 -18.49 -7.97 -11.21
CA LEU A 247 -17.96 -8.22 -9.88
C LEU A 247 -19.05 -8.14 -8.81
N PRO A 248 -18.86 -8.77 -7.64
CA PRO A 248 -19.75 -8.57 -6.51
C PRO A 248 -19.72 -7.14 -6.01
N HIS A 249 -20.91 -6.59 -5.74
CA HIS A 249 -21.12 -5.27 -5.19
C HIS A 249 -21.77 -5.37 -3.81
N ALA A 250 -21.43 -4.44 -2.92
CA ALA A 250 -22.05 -4.30 -1.60
C ALA A 250 -22.18 -2.85 -1.21
N ARG A 251 -23.24 -2.52 -0.48
CA ARG A 251 -23.42 -1.19 0.12
C ARG A 251 -23.11 -1.24 1.60
N TYR A 252 -22.21 -0.36 2.03
CA TYR A 252 -21.85 -0.25 3.43
C TYR A 252 -21.46 1.20 3.75
N PRO A 253 -21.81 1.79 4.92
CA PRO A 253 -22.63 1.18 5.98
C PRO A 253 -24.09 0.92 5.55
N PRO A 254 -24.86 0.12 6.31
CA PRO A 254 -26.27 -0.13 6.02
C PRO A 254 -27.06 1.16 5.83
N GLY A 255 -27.82 1.24 4.72
CA GLY A 255 -28.60 2.44 4.37
C GLY A 255 -27.80 3.56 3.67
N SER A 256 -26.51 3.36 3.47
CA SER A 256 -25.64 4.27 2.71
C SER A 256 -25.81 4.10 1.20
N THR A 257 -25.47 5.14 0.46
CA THR A 257 -25.29 5.08 -1.00
C THR A 257 -23.89 4.60 -1.40
N MET A 258 -22.96 4.47 -0.45
CA MET A 258 -21.59 4.05 -0.71
C MET A 258 -21.57 2.61 -1.22
N GLU A 259 -21.09 2.43 -2.45
CA GLU A 259 -21.03 1.14 -3.11
C GLU A 259 -19.58 0.66 -3.22
N TRP A 260 -19.35 -0.56 -2.75
CA TRP A 260 -18.07 -1.24 -2.75
C TRP A 260 -18.09 -2.35 -3.78
N VAL A 261 -16.97 -2.55 -4.45
CA VAL A 261 -16.78 -3.60 -5.45
C VAL A 261 -15.69 -4.54 -4.95
N ARG A 262 -15.91 -5.85 -5.08
CA ARG A 262 -14.90 -6.85 -4.74
C ARG A 262 -14.01 -7.15 -5.93
N VAL A 263 -12.77 -6.66 -5.91
CA VAL A 263 -11.74 -7.05 -6.87
C VAL A 263 -11.19 -8.42 -6.47
N PRO A 264 -11.24 -9.43 -7.34
CA PRO A 264 -10.82 -10.78 -7.01
C PRO A 264 -9.31 -10.87 -6.77
N THR A 265 -8.90 -11.79 -5.88
CA THR A 265 -7.48 -11.93 -5.47
C THR A 265 -6.54 -12.15 -6.65
N GLU A 266 -6.96 -12.89 -7.68
CA GLU A 266 -6.16 -13.15 -8.88
C GLU A 266 -5.94 -11.92 -9.77
N ALA A 267 -6.76 -10.89 -9.62
CA ALA A 267 -6.57 -9.62 -10.32
C ALA A 267 -5.68 -8.65 -9.55
N VAL A 268 -5.57 -8.81 -8.23
CA VAL A 268 -4.70 -7.96 -7.40
C VAL A 268 -3.24 -8.20 -7.79
N ILE A 269 -2.52 -7.12 -8.03
CA ILE A 269 -1.09 -7.13 -8.37
C ILE A 269 -0.26 -6.81 -7.13
N ASP A 270 -0.60 -5.72 -6.46
CA ASP A 270 0.08 -5.25 -5.25
C ASP A 270 -0.91 -4.49 -4.36
N VAL A 271 -0.70 -4.57 -3.08
CA VAL A 271 -1.43 -3.78 -2.06
C VAL A 271 -0.40 -3.24 -1.08
N VAL A 272 -0.58 -1.99 -0.71
CA VAL A 272 0.20 -1.37 0.36
C VAL A 272 -0.77 -0.86 1.40
N THR A 273 -0.68 -1.39 2.59
CA THR A 273 -1.42 -0.89 3.75
C THR A 273 -0.51 -0.05 4.63
N ASP A 274 -0.99 1.08 5.08
CA ASP A 274 -0.29 1.98 5.97
C ASP A 274 -1.06 2.17 7.28
N ASP A 275 -0.30 2.34 8.36
CA ASP A 275 -0.85 2.64 9.69
C ASP A 275 -0.58 4.12 9.99
N ILE A 276 -1.59 4.95 9.82
CA ILE A 276 -1.51 6.32 10.34
C ILE A 276 -1.83 6.31 11.82
N TRP A 277 -0.79 6.52 12.58
CA TRP A 277 -0.94 6.99 13.93
C TRP A 277 -1.35 8.48 13.89
N THR A 278 -2.63 8.78 14.09
CA THR A 278 -3.03 10.13 14.38
C THR A 278 -3.17 10.27 15.90
N PRO A 279 -2.66 11.38 16.50
CA PRO A 279 -2.87 11.64 17.93
C PRO A 279 -4.33 11.63 18.37
N ALA A 280 -5.27 11.78 17.43
CA ALA A 280 -6.69 11.67 17.67
C ALA A 280 -7.18 10.22 17.89
N TYR A 281 -6.40 9.23 17.50
CA TYR A 281 -6.72 7.82 17.61
C TYR A 281 -5.77 7.08 18.56
N ASP A 282 -5.30 7.74 19.62
CA ASP A 282 -4.54 7.11 20.73
C ASP A 282 -5.34 5.98 21.43
N GLN A 283 -6.37 5.51 20.78
CA GLN A 283 -7.19 4.40 21.22
C GLN A 283 -6.91 3.18 20.35
N PHE A 284 -6.81 2.07 21.03
CA PHE A 284 -6.81 0.73 20.47
C PHE A 284 -7.82 0.60 19.32
N VAL A 285 -7.32 0.37 18.12
CA VAL A 285 -8.13 0.04 16.95
C VAL A 285 -8.14 -1.48 16.80
N PRO A 286 -9.19 -2.17 17.24
CA PRO A 286 -9.22 -3.64 17.31
C PRO A 286 -9.26 -4.32 15.95
N CYS A 287 -9.44 -3.57 14.87
CA CYS A 287 -9.55 -4.07 13.51
C CYS A 287 -8.98 -3.05 12.52
N ASN A 288 -7.67 -2.97 12.47
CA ASN A 288 -6.96 -2.09 11.54
C ASN A 288 -6.58 -2.77 10.22
N GLU A 289 -6.73 -4.09 10.10
CA GLU A 289 -6.54 -4.77 8.83
C GLU A 289 -7.54 -4.24 7.80
N ARG A 290 -7.07 -3.96 6.59
CA ARG A 290 -7.88 -3.42 5.48
C ARG A 290 -8.15 -4.44 4.40
N VAL A 291 -7.23 -5.38 4.30
CA VAL A 291 -7.24 -6.48 3.33
C VAL A 291 -6.88 -7.78 4.05
N PRO A 292 -7.22 -8.93 3.48
CA PRO A 292 -6.79 -10.21 4.04
C PRO A 292 -5.27 -10.28 4.19
N ASN A 293 -4.79 -10.75 5.33
CA ASN A 293 -3.36 -10.94 5.60
C ASN A 293 -2.61 -11.81 4.56
N ALA A 294 -3.36 -12.57 3.76
CA ALA A 294 -2.79 -13.33 2.64
C ALA A 294 -2.40 -12.42 1.46
N ILE A 295 -3.00 -11.24 1.36
CA ILE A 295 -2.75 -10.26 0.30
C ILE A 295 -1.70 -9.26 0.78
N ASP A 296 -1.92 -8.61 1.91
CA ASP A 296 -0.93 -7.79 2.59
C ASP A 296 -1.09 -7.92 4.11
N ALA A 297 0.01 -8.07 4.80
CA ALA A 297 0.01 -8.28 6.24
C ALA A 297 0.90 -7.24 6.92
N LEU A 298 0.45 -6.63 7.98
CA LEU A 298 1.14 -5.58 8.72
C LEU A 298 1.29 -4.27 7.92
N GLU A 299 0.69 -3.25 8.44
CA GLU A 299 0.69 -1.91 7.88
C GLU A 299 2.09 -1.28 7.97
N ALA A 300 2.48 -0.52 6.95
CA ALA A 300 3.70 0.26 6.97
C ALA A 300 3.58 1.45 7.93
N PRO A 301 4.62 1.78 8.69
CA PRO A 301 4.61 2.96 9.55
C PRO A 301 4.66 4.24 8.70
N THR A 302 3.81 5.22 9.01
CA THR A 302 3.69 6.47 8.22
C THR A 302 3.69 7.73 9.10
N TYR A 303 4.23 7.63 10.31
CA TYR A 303 4.15 8.72 11.29
C TYR A 303 4.85 10.00 10.83
N GLU A 304 6.10 9.89 10.35
CA GLU A 304 6.89 11.08 10.01
C GLU A 304 6.47 11.72 8.69
N ILE A 305 6.08 10.92 7.70
CA ILE A 305 5.65 11.45 6.40
C ILE A 305 4.40 12.33 6.48
N TYR A 306 3.58 12.15 7.51
CA TYR A 306 2.43 13.02 7.72
C TYR A 306 2.83 14.46 8.04
N TYR A 307 3.94 14.65 8.75
CA TYR A 307 4.40 15.96 9.20
C TYR A 307 5.53 16.54 8.35
N ASP A 308 6.22 15.74 7.56
CA ASP A 308 7.36 16.15 6.75
C ASP A 308 7.13 15.90 5.26
N ALA A 309 6.89 16.98 4.52
CA ALA A 309 6.67 16.93 3.08
C ALA A 309 7.90 16.45 2.26
N THR A 310 9.08 16.41 2.88
CA THR A 310 10.31 15.93 2.23
C THR A 310 10.48 14.42 2.31
N LEU A 311 9.64 13.75 3.08
CA LEU A 311 9.64 12.29 3.23
C LEU A 311 8.56 11.63 2.38
N SER A 312 8.77 10.37 2.05
CA SER A 312 7.80 9.47 1.43
C SER A 312 7.96 8.06 1.99
N LEU A 313 6.92 7.25 1.83
CA LEU A 313 6.96 5.81 2.11
C LEU A 313 7.58 5.13 0.89
N ARG A 314 8.78 4.57 1.03
CA ARG A 314 9.52 3.96 -0.08
C ARG A 314 9.74 2.47 0.12
N ARG A 315 9.50 1.72 -0.96
CA ARG A 315 9.75 0.27 -0.98
C ARG A 315 11.26 -0.01 -0.99
N LYS A 316 11.70 -0.93 -0.16
CA LYS A 316 13.11 -1.31 -0.03
C LYS A 316 13.61 -2.04 -1.26
N VAL A 317 14.89 -1.85 -1.59
CA VAL A 317 15.55 -2.62 -2.64
C VAL A 317 15.90 -4.00 -2.08
N LEU A 318 15.42 -5.06 -2.73
CA LEU A 318 15.77 -6.43 -2.40
C LEU A 318 17.17 -6.77 -2.90
N ARG A 319 17.45 -6.46 -4.17
CA ARG A 319 18.71 -6.72 -4.85
C ARG A 319 18.81 -5.92 -6.15
N LEU A 320 19.98 -5.94 -6.78
CA LEU A 320 20.10 -5.54 -8.18
C LEU A 320 19.86 -6.74 -9.09
N GLY A 321 19.08 -6.54 -10.13
CA GLY A 321 18.87 -7.55 -11.17
C GLY A 321 20.09 -7.73 -12.07
N PRO A 322 20.06 -8.69 -13.02
CA PRO A 322 21.18 -8.93 -13.94
C PRO A 322 21.57 -7.71 -14.80
N SER A 323 20.62 -6.82 -15.06
CA SER A 323 20.82 -5.55 -15.79
C SER A 323 21.40 -4.42 -14.92
N GLY A 324 21.63 -4.67 -13.62
CA GLY A 324 22.03 -3.64 -12.66
C GLY A 324 20.89 -2.76 -12.17
N LEU A 325 19.65 -2.99 -12.62
CA LEU A 325 18.46 -2.26 -12.18
C LEU A 325 17.93 -2.84 -10.87
N PRO A 326 17.31 -2.01 -10.00
CA PRO A 326 16.78 -2.48 -8.73
C PRO A 326 15.59 -3.42 -8.94
N VAL A 327 15.59 -4.50 -8.19
CA VAL A 327 14.43 -5.34 -7.92
C VAL A 327 13.95 -4.98 -6.51
N LEU A 328 12.75 -4.49 -6.40
CA LEU A 328 12.20 -4.05 -5.13
C LEU A 328 11.63 -5.23 -4.35
N GLN A 329 11.73 -5.13 -3.02
CA GLN A 329 11.24 -6.13 -2.10
C GLN A 329 9.70 -6.17 -2.13
N ASP A 330 9.15 -7.36 -2.27
CA ASP A 330 7.71 -7.60 -2.23
C ASP A 330 7.44 -8.88 -1.44
N LEU A 331 7.23 -8.68 -0.15
CA LEU A 331 6.89 -9.74 0.80
C LEU A 331 5.38 -9.85 1.02
N ASN A 332 4.60 -8.94 0.44
CA ASN A 332 3.22 -8.67 0.81
C ASN A 332 3.06 -8.46 2.33
N VAL A 333 3.99 -7.73 2.89
CA VAL A 333 4.04 -7.30 4.29
C VAL A 333 4.54 -5.86 4.29
N SER A 334 3.63 -4.92 4.19
CA SER A 334 3.94 -3.50 4.00
C SER A 334 4.93 -2.96 5.03
N PHE A 335 4.81 -3.37 6.29
CA PHE A 335 5.78 -3.03 7.34
C PHE A 335 7.24 -3.43 7.03
N LEU A 336 7.44 -4.58 6.41
CA LEU A 336 8.77 -5.08 6.05
C LEU A 336 9.25 -4.51 4.72
N ASP A 337 8.32 -4.29 3.80
CA ASP A 337 8.62 -3.88 2.43
C ASP A 337 8.96 -2.41 2.32
N PHE A 338 8.40 -1.57 3.18
CA PHE A 338 8.55 -0.13 3.13
C PHE A 338 9.36 0.45 4.28
N ALA A 339 9.82 1.68 4.09
CA ALA A 339 10.37 2.55 5.10
C ALA A 339 10.10 4.02 4.75
N GLU A 340 9.95 4.86 5.75
CA GLU A 340 10.00 6.31 5.58
C GLU A 340 11.41 6.71 5.16
N ALA A 341 11.51 7.51 4.12
CA ALA A 341 12.78 7.94 3.53
C ALA A 341 12.60 9.29 2.81
N PRO A 342 13.69 10.03 2.55
CA PRO A 342 13.63 11.17 1.67
C PRO A 342 12.93 10.82 0.34
N ARG A 343 12.08 11.72 -0.13
CA ARG A 343 11.40 11.55 -1.43
C ARG A 343 12.41 11.19 -2.52
N GLY A 344 11.97 10.32 -3.43
CA GLY A 344 12.70 10.11 -4.68
C GLY A 344 12.75 11.40 -5.52
N PRO A 345 13.60 11.43 -6.54
CA PRO A 345 13.66 12.59 -7.45
C PRO A 345 12.29 12.88 -8.06
N ASP A 346 11.97 14.13 -8.23
CA ASP A 346 10.77 14.54 -8.95
C ASP A 346 10.77 13.98 -10.38
N PRO A 347 9.62 13.89 -11.08
CA PRO A 347 9.56 13.36 -12.45
C PRO A 347 10.51 14.07 -13.43
N THR A 348 10.88 15.29 -13.14
CA THR A 348 11.88 16.09 -13.89
C THR A 348 13.32 15.62 -13.70
N GLY A 349 13.59 14.71 -12.75
CA GLY A 349 14.94 14.23 -12.43
C GLY A 349 15.78 15.21 -11.59
N HIS A 350 15.14 16.16 -10.92
CA HIS A 350 15.77 17.15 -10.02
C HIS A 350 15.65 16.73 -8.55
#